data_d6f5a930384ccf38632f1a33662f338a
#
_entry.id   d6f5a930384ccf38632f1a33662f338a
#
_cell.length_a   1.000
_cell.length_b   1.000
_cell.length_c   1.000
_cell.angle_alpha   90.00
_cell.angle_beta   90.00
_cell.angle_gamma   90.00
#
_symmetry.space_group_name_H-M   'P 1'
#
loop_
_entity.id
_entity.type
_entity.pdbx_description
1 polymer ?
#
loop_
_entity_poly.entity_id
_entity_poly.type
_entity_poly.pdbx_seq_one_letter_code
_entity_poly.pdbx_strand_id
1 'polypeptide(L)'
;MTIIPLIGGEIGMYLTKLIQDGMIVLKRMDVPLYSSKFSKKTYTIHQHLLCLCIKEIQQQSYRDCRDFLDEFDRLQEILKLPDVPHFTTLQKRLQRFPPRWYKMLLKQLICLAKSRANAVIDGTGLMQTRASFSYIKRIGREIKRRDFFKIIMVIDPDDGLILSHKGVHGNCHESPWFIPLLDDITIPLDEICSDKGFDSEKNQRYVVVKRKARSFVDVRGKPKRGRYRKQTYRKKQQDLDQWNSRYKQMRNCIESKNSSVKHRFGDFIPGKNIYNRQRYLAIRIFAANLLTIGKSRNPLFLIFFIIEDFYTPCLTKLLYSIIYTIFSYKIAQKKKMKRVGDVRRARDSNRS
;
A
#
# COMPACT_ATOMS: atom_id res chain seq x y z
N MET A 1 -2.22 -8.36 25.93
CA MET A 1 -2.10 -6.91 25.67
C MET A 1 -0.63 -6.55 25.85
N THR A 2 0.15 -6.70 24.79
CA THR A 2 1.60 -6.45 24.83
C THR A 2 1.84 -5.13 24.14
N ILE A 3 1.88 -4.06 24.94
CA ILE A 3 2.37 -2.75 24.53
C ILE A 3 3.87 -2.95 24.37
N ILE A 4 4.39 -2.90 23.15
CA ILE A 4 5.82 -2.78 22.91
C ILE A 4 6.18 -1.34 23.30
N PRO A 5 6.92 -1.12 24.39
CA PRO A 5 7.44 0.22 24.69
C PRO A 5 8.58 0.51 23.72
N LEU A 6 8.26 1.09 22.58
CA LEU A 6 9.27 1.80 21.78
C LEU A 6 9.67 3.02 22.59
N ILE A 7 10.91 3.11 22.95
CA ILE A 7 11.56 4.19 23.70
C ILE A 7 11.16 5.53 23.09
N GLY A 8 10.62 6.45 23.86
CA GLY A 8 9.89 7.66 23.43
C GLY A 8 10.58 8.58 22.40
N GLY A 9 11.90 8.47 22.22
CA GLY A 9 12.65 9.22 21.19
C GLY A 9 12.49 8.69 19.76
N GLU A 10 12.44 7.37 19.57
CA GLU A 10 12.34 6.78 18.22
C GLU A 10 10.93 6.88 17.62
N ILE A 11 9.88 6.78 18.44
CA ILE A 11 8.50 6.97 17.99
C ILE A 11 8.28 8.41 17.53
N GLY A 12 8.73 9.38 18.29
CA GLY A 12 8.61 10.81 17.96
C GLY A 12 9.26 11.13 16.62
N MET A 13 10.49 10.66 16.39
CA MET A 13 11.22 10.89 15.14
C MET A 13 10.56 10.22 13.91
N TYR A 14 10.01 9.03 14.09
CA TYR A 14 9.34 8.30 13.04
C TYR A 14 8.00 8.95 12.61
N LEU A 15 7.17 9.36 13.57
CA LEU A 15 5.90 10.05 13.29
C LEU A 15 6.14 11.45 12.72
N THR A 16 7.15 12.17 13.22
CA THR A 16 7.58 13.46 12.69
C THR A 16 7.88 13.37 11.19
N LYS A 17 8.72 12.40 10.81
CA LYS A 17 9.04 12.17 9.39
C LYS A 17 7.82 11.80 8.57
N LEU A 18 6.97 10.90 9.06
CA LEU A 18 5.73 10.52 8.38
C LEU A 18 4.84 11.74 8.07
N ILE A 19 4.71 12.66 9.04
CA ILE A 19 3.87 13.85 8.89
C ILE A 19 4.49 14.80 7.86
N GLN A 20 5.80 15.05 7.94
CA GLN A 20 6.51 15.89 6.99
C GLN A 20 6.37 15.36 5.56
N ASP A 21 6.69 14.08 5.35
CA ASP A 21 6.54 13.42 4.04
C ASP A 21 5.08 13.45 3.58
N GLY A 22 4.13 13.23 4.49
CA GLY A 22 2.70 13.25 4.21
C GLY A 22 2.19 14.64 3.80
N MET A 23 2.64 15.70 4.45
CA MET A 23 2.28 17.09 4.08
C MET A 23 2.80 17.44 2.69
N ILE A 24 4.05 17.07 2.38
CA ILE A 24 4.64 17.27 1.06
C ILE A 24 3.84 16.52 0.00
N VAL A 25 3.57 15.23 0.21
CA VAL A 25 2.82 14.37 -0.72
C VAL A 25 1.42 14.94 -0.97
N LEU A 26 0.68 15.34 0.08
CA LEU A 26 -0.67 15.89 -0.06
C LEU A 26 -0.69 17.22 -0.80
N LYS A 27 0.29 18.08 -0.59
CA LYS A 27 0.45 19.35 -1.33
C LYS A 27 0.68 19.08 -2.81
N ARG A 28 1.57 18.16 -3.18
CA ARG A 28 1.87 17.83 -4.59
C ARG A 28 0.74 17.10 -5.33
N MET A 29 -0.08 16.38 -4.60
CA MET A 29 -1.29 15.77 -5.14
C MET A 29 -2.42 16.79 -5.34
N ASP A 30 -2.17 18.09 -5.15
CA ASP A 30 -3.17 19.15 -5.22
C ASP A 30 -4.42 18.84 -4.41
N VAL A 31 -4.26 18.15 -3.27
CA VAL A 31 -5.37 17.89 -2.37
C VAL A 31 -5.87 19.21 -1.81
N PRO A 32 -7.16 19.57 -2.02
CA PRO A 32 -7.67 20.85 -1.58
C PRO A 32 -7.56 20.98 -0.05
N LEU A 33 -7.18 22.16 0.42
CA LEU A 33 -7.07 22.42 1.86
C LEU A 33 -8.44 22.31 2.58
N TYR A 34 -9.53 22.64 1.90
CA TYR A 34 -10.88 22.64 2.49
C TYR A 34 -11.87 21.95 1.56
N SER A 35 -12.93 21.36 2.11
CA SER A 35 -13.93 20.61 1.35
C SER A 35 -14.86 21.50 0.50
N SER A 36 -14.98 22.77 0.84
CA SER A 36 -15.73 23.79 0.09
C SER A 36 -15.32 25.19 0.52
N LYS A 37 -15.72 26.22 -0.25
CA LYS A 37 -15.51 27.62 0.10
C LYS A 37 -16.23 28.05 1.41
N PHE A 38 -17.28 27.33 1.77
CA PHE A 38 -18.08 27.58 2.99
C PHE A 38 -17.63 26.75 4.20
N SER A 39 -16.55 25.97 4.08
CA SER A 39 -16.05 25.19 5.19
C SER A 39 -15.56 26.10 6.31
N LYS A 40 -15.82 25.72 7.56
CA LYS A 40 -15.13 26.31 8.72
C LYS A 40 -13.64 26.03 8.59
N LYS A 41 -12.83 27.08 8.41
CA LYS A 41 -11.39 26.98 8.08
C LYS A 41 -10.48 26.73 9.30
N THR A 42 -10.98 26.06 10.34
CA THR A 42 -10.19 25.76 11.55
C THR A 42 -9.09 24.73 11.27
N TYR A 43 -9.43 23.65 10.54
CA TYR A 43 -8.49 22.59 10.20
C TYR A 43 -8.54 22.26 8.72
N THR A 44 -7.38 22.01 8.12
CA THR A 44 -7.26 21.59 6.72
C THR A 44 -7.57 20.11 6.56
N ILE A 45 -7.87 19.70 5.32
CA ILE A 45 -7.98 18.28 4.96
C ILE A 45 -6.68 17.53 5.23
N HIS A 46 -5.53 18.16 4.94
CA HIS A 46 -4.21 17.58 5.17
C HIS A 46 -4.00 17.25 6.65
N GLN A 47 -4.27 18.18 7.54
CA GLN A 47 -4.17 18.00 8.99
C GLN A 47 -5.06 16.84 9.47
N HIS A 48 -6.33 16.83 9.06
CA HIS A 48 -7.25 15.74 9.43
C HIS A 48 -6.79 14.37 8.94
N LEU A 49 -6.31 14.27 7.69
CA LEU A 49 -5.83 13.00 7.14
C LEU A 49 -4.62 12.48 7.90
N LEU A 50 -3.66 13.35 8.21
CA LEU A 50 -2.45 12.94 8.93
C LEU A 50 -2.73 12.59 10.39
N CYS A 51 -3.63 13.31 11.08
CA CYS A 51 -4.10 12.91 12.40
C CYS A 51 -4.78 11.51 12.37
N LEU A 52 -5.59 11.23 11.34
CA LEU A 52 -6.20 9.91 11.16
C LEU A 52 -5.15 8.82 10.84
N CYS A 53 -4.10 9.14 10.10
CA CYS A 53 -2.98 8.22 9.88
C CYS A 53 -2.25 7.90 11.18
N ILE A 54 -1.94 8.91 12.01
CA ILE A 54 -1.32 8.73 13.33
C ILE A 54 -2.19 7.81 14.18
N LYS A 55 -3.49 8.09 14.27
CA LYS A 55 -4.44 7.29 15.01
C LYS A 55 -4.43 5.82 14.61
N GLU A 56 -4.45 5.52 13.31
CA GLU A 56 -4.45 4.14 12.83
C GLU A 56 -3.08 3.46 13.06
N ILE A 57 -1.97 4.16 12.86
CA ILE A 57 -0.61 3.63 13.09
C ILE A 57 -0.41 3.28 14.57
N GLN A 58 -0.88 4.12 15.48
CA GLN A 58 -0.79 3.90 16.92
C GLN A 58 -1.91 2.99 17.46
N GLN A 59 -2.81 2.52 16.60
CA GLN A 59 -3.95 1.67 16.96
C GLN A 59 -4.82 2.26 18.08
N GLN A 60 -4.89 3.59 18.18
CA GLN A 60 -5.57 4.32 19.24
C GLN A 60 -7.07 4.47 19.00
N SER A 61 -7.82 4.69 20.09
CA SER A 61 -9.17 5.26 19.98
C SER A 61 -9.10 6.73 19.51
N TYR A 62 -10.24 7.34 19.18
CA TYR A 62 -10.26 8.76 18.84
C TYR A 62 -9.93 9.67 20.02
N ARG A 63 -10.29 9.25 21.26
CA ARG A 63 -9.97 9.98 22.48
C ARG A 63 -8.49 9.89 22.79
N ASP A 64 -7.94 8.69 22.83
CA ASP A 64 -6.50 8.47 23.07
C ASP A 64 -5.63 9.18 22.03
N CYS A 65 -6.08 9.23 20.77
CA CYS A 65 -5.38 9.98 19.72
C CYS A 65 -5.41 11.49 19.96
N ARG A 66 -6.52 12.04 20.45
CA ARG A 66 -6.62 13.46 20.82
C ARG A 66 -5.68 13.74 21.98
N ASP A 67 -5.71 12.94 23.03
CA ASP A 67 -4.87 13.11 24.21
C ASP A 67 -3.38 12.93 23.85
N PHE A 68 -3.04 11.96 23.01
CA PHE A 68 -1.69 11.79 22.46
C PHE A 68 -1.21 13.02 21.67
N LEU A 69 -2.05 13.61 20.82
CA LEU A 69 -1.70 14.82 20.08
C LEU A 69 -1.55 16.04 21.00
N ASP A 70 -2.29 16.08 22.09
CA ASP A 70 -2.24 17.16 23.10
C ASP A 70 -0.92 17.14 23.88
N GLU A 71 -0.38 15.94 24.13
CA GLU A 71 0.89 15.74 24.85
C GLU A 71 2.14 15.95 23.97
N PHE A 72 2.01 15.97 22.62
CA PHE A 72 3.13 16.02 21.70
C PHE A 72 3.18 17.33 20.91
N ASP A 73 3.64 18.42 21.53
CA ASP A 73 3.78 19.77 20.94
C ASP A 73 4.48 19.74 19.58
N ARG A 74 5.55 18.96 19.45
CA ARG A 74 6.30 18.85 18.19
C ARG A 74 5.45 18.33 17.04
N LEU A 75 4.48 17.43 17.28
CA LEU A 75 3.56 16.95 16.24
C LEU A 75 2.54 18.03 15.88
N GLN A 76 2.09 18.81 16.84
CA GLN A 76 1.20 19.96 16.62
C GLN A 76 1.88 21.02 15.76
N GLU A 77 3.13 21.36 16.07
CA GLU A 77 3.94 22.32 15.31
C GLU A 77 4.10 21.89 13.84
N ILE A 78 4.51 20.63 13.59
CA ILE A 78 4.73 20.11 12.22
C ILE A 78 3.41 20.03 11.46
N LEU A 79 2.33 19.62 12.10
CA LEU A 79 0.98 19.63 11.54
C LEU A 79 0.43 21.04 11.36
N LYS A 80 1.08 22.05 11.97
CA LYS A 80 0.59 23.44 12.02
C LYS A 80 -0.85 23.50 12.54
N LEU A 81 -1.13 22.78 13.63
CA LEU A 81 -2.44 22.78 14.27
C LEU A 81 -2.62 24.06 15.07
N PRO A 82 -3.71 24.83 14.87
CA PRO A 82 -4.01 25.98 15.74
C PRO A 82 -4.42 25.53 17.15
N ASP A 83 -5.00 24.36 17.24
CA ASP A 83 -5.42 23.65 18.46
C ASP A 83 -5.62 22.17 18.13
N VAL A 84 -5.61 21.28 19.12
CA VAL A 84 -5.82 19.83 18.87
C VAL A 84 -7.28 19.55 18.52
N PRO A 85 -7.55 18.88 17.38
CA PRO A 85 -8.92 18.61 16.97
C PRO A 85 -9.64 17.71 17.98
N HIS A 86 -10.82 18.12 18.45
CA HIS A 86 -11.65 17.30 19.30
C HIS A 86 -11.92 15.92 18.66
N PHE A 87 -11.97 14.86 19.44
CA PHE A 87 -12.11 13.48 18.94
C PHE A 87 -13.34 13.28 18.04
N THR A 88 -14.45 13.95 18.29
CA THR A 88 -15.65 13.90 17.42
C THR A 88 -15.41 14.56 16.07
N THR A 89 -14.54 15.56 16.00
CA THR A 89 -14.17 16.21 14.73
C THR A 89 -13.42 15.23 13.84
N LEU A 90 -12.45 14.50 14.36
CA LEU A 90 -11.71 13.45 13.64
C LEU A 90 -12.66 12.33 13.19
N GLN A 91 -13.56 11.87 14.07
CA GLN A 91 -14.55 10.83 13.76
C GLN A 91 -15.49 11.27 12.62
N LYS A 92 -16.08 12.46 12.74
CA LYS A 92 -16.98 13.03 11.72
C LYS A 92 -16.23 13.22 10.39
N ARG A 93 -14.95 13.58 10.44
CA ARG A 93 -14.14 13.77 9.24
C ARG A 93 -13.95 12.49 8.46
N LEU A 94 -13.58 11.39 9.12
CA LEU A 94 -13.48 10.08 8.47
C LEU A 94 -14.79 9.67 7.78
N GLN A 95 -15.94 9.93 8.44
CA GLN A 95 -17.25 9.58 7.90
C GLN A 95 -17.67 10.43 6.71
N ARG A 96 -17.23 11.70 6.64
CA ARG A 96 -17.58 12.63 5.57
C ARG A 96 -16.84 12.39 4.25
N PHE A 97 -15.66 11.79 4.29
CA PHE A 97 -14.95 11.48 3.05
C PHE A 97 -15.62 10.33 2.30
N PRO A 98 -16.03 10.52 1.05
CA PRO A 98 -16.59 9.44 0.25
C PRO A 98 -15.50 8.43 -0.12
N PRO A 99 -15.80 7.12 -0.18
CA PRO A 99 -14.82 6.08 -0.53
C PRO A 99 -14.09 6.32 -1.87
N ARG A 100 -14.78 6.91 -2.86
CA ARG A 100 -14.19 7.28 -4.15
C ARG A 100 -13.03 8.27 -4.03
N TRP A 101 -13.09 9.16 -3.04
CA TRP A 101 -12.05 10.15 -2.80
C TRP A 101 -10.74 9.51 -2.33
N TYR A 102 -10.82 8.51 -1.47
CA TYR A 102 -9.65 7.75 -1.04
C TYR A 102 -9.01 6.95 -2.20
N LYS A 103 -9.83 6.43 -3.12
CA LYS A 103 -9.31 5.78 -4.32
C LYS A 103 -8.55 6.77 -5.21
N MET A 104 -9.07 7.98 -5.35
CA MET A 104 -8.41 9.04 -6.12
C MET A 104 -7.06 9.42 -5.48
N LEU A 105 -7.02 9.60 -4.15
CA LEU A 105 -5.79 9.84 -3.40
C LEU A 105 -4.76 8.74 -3.66
N LEU A 106 -5.17 7.48 -3.57
CA LEU A 106 -4.26 6.36 -3.80
C LEU A 106 -3.71 6.35 -5.23
N LYS A 107 -4.56 6.59 -6.24
CA LYS A 107 -4.13 6.70 -7.64
C LYS A 107 -3.09 7.81 -7.84
N GLN A 108 -3.37 9.00 -7.32
CA GLN A 108 -2.45 10.14 -7.41
C GLN A 108 -1.11 9.84 -6.71
N LEU A 109 -1.16 9.23 -5.52
CA LEU A 109 0.02 8.83 -4.79
C LEU A 109 0.90 7.85 -5.60
N ILE A 110 0.28 6.85 -6.23
CA ILE A 110 1.00 5.87 -7.06
C ILE A 110 1.61 6.53 -8.30
N CYS A 111 0.85 7.37 -9.01
CA CYS A 111 1.38 8.10 -10.17
C CYS A 111 2.53 9.03 -9.79
N LEU A 112 2.49 9.63 -8.60
CA LEU A 112 3.59 10.45 -8.08
C LEU A 112 4.82 9.61 -7.74
N ALA A 113 4.61 8.41 -7.20
CA ALA A 113 5.70 7.55 -6.74
C ALA A 113 6.38 6.75 -7.86
N LYS A 114 5.65 6.40 -8.93
CA LYS A 114 6.11 5.45 -9.95
C LYS A 114 5.53 5.72 -11.34
N SER A 115 6.36 5.48 -12.35
CA SER A 115 5.92 5.49 -13.76
C SER A 115 5.49 4.10 -14.26
N ARG A 116 5.99 3.01 -13.66
CA ARG A 116 5.71 1.60 -13.97
C ARG A 116 5.76 0.76 -12.70
N ALA A 117 5.13 -0.40 -12.70
CA ALA A 117 5.15 -1.33 -11.57
C ALA A 117 5.00 -2.79 -12.01
N ASN A 118 5.36 -3.71 -11.12
CA ASN A 118 4.88 -5.07 -11.12
C ASN A 118 3.67 -5.18 -10.18
N ALA A 119 2.83 -6.19 -10.34
CA ALA A 119 1.64 -6.35 -9.53
C ALA A 119 1.51 -7.77 -8.98
N VAL A 120 1.27 -7.88 -7.69
CA VAL A 120 0.87 -9.15 -7.05
C VAL A 120 -0.45 -8.95 -6.34
N ILE A 121 -1.39 -9.88 -6.56
CA ILE A 121 -2.74 -9.82 -6.01
C ILE A 121 -2.94 -10.96 -5.03
N ASP A 122 -3.44 -10.62 -3.85
CA ASP A 122 -3.81 -11.61 -2.83
C ASP A 122 -4.90 -11.08 -1.88
N GLY A 123 -5.58 -11.99 -1.22
CA GLY A 123 -6.60 -11.69 -0.22
C GLY A 123 -6.17 -12.05 1.20
N THR A 124 -6.55 -11.23 2.17
CA THR A 124 -6.35 -11.53 3.59
C THR A 124 -7.57 -11.14 4.42
N GLY A 125 -7.84 -11.85 5.51
CA GLY A 125 -8.96 -11.56 6.41
C GLY A 125 -8.60 -10.66 7.56
N LEU A 126 -9.51 -9.76 7.96
CA LEU A 126 -9.47 -9.00 9.21
C LEU A 126 -10.67 -9.34 10.08
N MET A 127 -10.50 -9.31 11.39
CA MET A 127 -11.58 -9.51 12.35
C MET A 127 -12.55 -8.33 12.33
N GLN A 128 -13.84 -8.61 12.52
CA GLN A 128 -14.90 -7.60 12.63
C GLN A 128 -15.37 -7.39 14.08
N THR A 129 -14.99 -8.28 14.97
CA THR A 129 -15.31 -8.22 16.40
C THR A 129 -14.09 -8.52 17.23
N ARG A 130 -13.99 -7.85 18.38
CA ARG A 130 -12.99 -8.15 19.43
C ARG A 130 -13.56 -9.06 20.53
N ALA A 131 -14.85 -9.40 20.45
CA ALA A 131 -15.47 -10.28 21.44
C ALA A 131 -14.86 -11.68 21.36
N SER A 132 -14.55 -12.26 22.51
CA SER A 132 -14.02 -13.62 22.57
C SER A 132 -15.09 -14.64 22.11
N PHE A 133 -14.63 -15.77 21.57
CA PHE A 133 -15.51 -16.87 21.17
C PHE A 133 -16.41 -17.34 22.30
N SER A 134 -15.84 -17.51 23.49
CA SER A 134 -16.56 -17.92 24.69
C SER A 134 -17.65 -16.93 25.10
N TYR A 135 -17.38 -15.62 25.00
CA TYR A 135 -18.38 -14.60 25.30
C TYR A 135 -19.54 -14.65 24.32
N ILE A 136 -19.25 -14.75 22.99
CA ILE A 136 -20.29 -14.78 21.96
C ILE A 136 -21.16 -16.03 22.10
N LYS A 137 -20.56 -17.19 22.42
CA LYS A 137 -21.27 -18.43 22.69
C LYS A 137 -22.20 -18.29 23.93
N ARG A 138 -21.70 -17.65 24.99
CA ARG A 138 -22.47 -17.42 26.23
C ARG A 138 -23.72 -16.56 26.01
N ILE A 139 -23.65 -15.55 25.12
CA ILE A 139 -24.80 -14.68 24.83
C ILE A 139 -25.76 -15.31 23.76
N GLY A 140 -25.60 -16.59 23.44
CA GLY A 140 -26.48 -17.32 22.51
C GLY A 140 -26.42 -16.86 21.04
N ARG A 141 -25.41 -16.07 20.68
CA ARG A 141 -25.22 -15.68 19.28
C ARG A 141 -24.45 -16.77 18.54
N GLU A 142 -25.01 -17.26 17.46
CA GLU A 142 -24.27 -18.12 16.54
C GLU A 142 -23.09 -17.33 15.93
N ILE A 143 -21.88 -17.77 16.23
CA ILE A 143 -20.73 -17.32 15.49
C ILE A 143 -20.78 -18.00 14.12
N LYS A 144 -21.25 -17.30 13.13
CA LYS A 144 -20.96 -17.69 11.77
C LYS A 144 -19.45 -17.59 11.61
N ARG A 145 -18.76 -18.75 11.57
CA ARG A 145 -17.28 -18.89 11.38
C ARG A 145 -16.72 -18.07 10.21
N ARG A 146 -17.57 -17.37 9.47
CA ARG A 146 -17.31 -16.68 8.22
C ARG A 146 -17.50 -15.16 8.32
N ASP A 147 -17.74 -14.62 9.51
CA ASP A 147 -17.98 -13.18 9.67
C ASP A 147 -16.65 -12.42 9.87
N PHE A 148 -15.85 -12.40 8.82
CA PHE A 148 -14.63 -11.60 8.72
C PHE A 148 -14.71 -10.62 7.55
N PHE A 149 -13.93 -9.57 7.62
CA PHE A 149 -13.76 -8.60 6.55
C PHE A 149 -12.54 -8.99 5.71
N LYS A 150 -12.75 -9.32 4.45
CA LYS A 150 -11.66 -9.68 3.56
C LYS A 150 -11.12 -8.43 2.86
N ILE A 151 -9.81 -8.28 2.87
CA ILE A 151 -9.11 -7.29 2.06
C ILE A 151 -8.46 -8.03 0.89
N ILE A 152 -8.67 -7.54 -0.32
CA ILE A 152 -7.92 -7.96 -1.50
C ILE A 152 -7.01 -6.79 -1.84
N MET A 153 -5.71 -7.02 -1.88
CA MET A 153 -4.69 -6.01 -2.17
C MET A 153 -3.92 -6.35 -3.43
N VAL A 154 -3.54 -5.31 -4.15
CA VAL A 154 -2.53 -5.37 -5.22
C VAL A 154 -1.32 -4.60 -4.73
N ILE A 155 -0.17 -5.23 -4.70
CA ILE A 155 1.08 -4.58 -4.30
C ILE A 155 2.12 -4.63 -5.42
N ASP A 156 3.04 -3.69 -5.40
CA ASP A 156 4.29 -3.82 -6.15
C ASP A 156 5.28 -4.67 -5.33
N PRO A 157 5.75 -5.82 -5.85
CA PRO A 157 6.68 -6.67 -5.12
C PRO A 157 8.10 -6.06 -4.98
N ASP A 158 8.43 -5.04 -5.77
CA ASP A 158 9.78 -4.46 -5.79
C ASP A 158 10.03 -3.50 -4.62
N ASP A 159 9.00 -2.78 -4.16
CA ASP A 159 9.11 -1.83 -3.04
C ASP A 159 8.00 -1.99 -1.98
N GLY A 160 7.01 -2.83 -2.24
CA GLY A 160 5.91 -3.08 -1.33
C GLY A 160 4.85 -1.97 -1.28
N LEU A 161 4.78 -1.07 -2.28
CA LEU A 161 3.69 -0.11 -2.40
C LEU A 161 2.38 -0.82 -2.69
N ILE A 162 1.32 -0.43 -2.01
CA ILE A 162 -0.03 -0.94 -2.27
C ILE A 162 -0.63 -0.12 -3.40
N LEU A 163 -0.79 -0.76 -4.57
CA LEU A 163 -1.26 -0.13 -5.80
C LEU A 163 -2.78 0.01 -5.86
N SER A 164 -3.50 -0.96 -5.31
CA SER A 164 -4.96 -0.97 -5.25
C SER A 164 -5.46 -1.86 -4.13
N HIS A 165 -6.68 -1.64 -3.67
CA HIS A 165 -7.29 -2.47 -2.63
C HIS A 165 -8.81 -2.48 -2.71
N LYS A 166 -9.41 -3.53 -2.16
CA LYS A 166 -10.85 -3.65 -1.97
C LYS A 166 -11.17 -4.39 -0.69
N GLY A 167 -12.04 -3.81 0.11
CA GLY A 167 -12.64 -4.51 1.24
C GLY A 167 -13.97 -5.16 0.85
N VAL A 168 -14.16 -6.43 1.18
CA VAL A 168 -15.38 -7.19 0.88
C VAL A 168 -15.78 -8.05 2.09
N HIS A 169 -17.00 -8.58 2.08
CA HIS A 169 -17.40 -9.58 3.06
C HIS A 169 -16.58 -10.86 2.91
N GLY A 170 -16.24 -11.51 4.01
CA GLY A 170 -15.30 -12.61 4.06
C GLY A 170 -15.60 -13.82 3.17
N ASN A 171 -16.87 -14.07 2.87
CA ASN A 171 -17.30 -15.18 2.03
C ASN A 171 -17.26 -14.92 0.52
N CYS A 172 -16.93 -13.71 0.10
CA CYS A 172 -16.85 -13.38 -1.31
C CYS A 172 -15.66 -14.06 -1.98
N HIS A 173 -15.89 -14.61 -3.17
CA HIS A 173 -14.81 -15.04 -4.05
C HIS A 173 -13.96 -13.83 -4.47
N GLU A 174 -12.66 -14.04 -4.60
CA GLU A 174 -11.69 -12.98 -4.92
C GLU A 174 -11.58 -12.72 -6.43
N SER A 175 -11.75 -13.78 -7.23
CA SER A 175 -11.56 -13.71 -8.68
C SER A 175 -12.37 -12.62 -9.40
N PRO A 176 -13.62 -12.30 -9.03
CA PRO A 176 -14.38 -11.20 -9.64
C PRO A 176 -13.73 -9.83 -9.43
N TRP A 177 -12.92 -9.64 -8.38
CA TRP A 177 -12.26 -8.38 -8.06
C TRP A 177 -10.92 -8.19 -8.77
N PHE A 178 -10.41 -9.22 -9.46
CA PHE A 178 -9.14 -9.17 -10.18
C PHE A 178 -9.07 -8.00 -11.18
N ILE A 179 -10.00 -7.97 -12.11
CA ILE A 179 -10.05 -6.94 -13.16
C ILE A 179 -10.33 -5.55 -12.57
N PRO A 180 -11.36 -5.36 -11.72
CA PRO A 180 -11.62 -4.04 -11.12
C PRO A 180 -10.44 -3.46 -10.33
N LEU A 181 -9.68 -4.29 -9.62
CA LEU A 181 -8.50 -3.85 -8.88
C LEU A 181 -7.37 -3.41 -9.80
N LEU A 182 -7.15 -4.14 -10.89
CA LEU A 182 -6.15 -3.76 -11.89
C LEU A 182 -6.58 -2.51 -12.69
N ASP A 183 -7.87 -2.33 -12.96
CA ASP A 183 -8.39 -1.11 -13.60
C ASP A 183 -8.23 0.15 -12.73
N ASP A 184 -8.20 -0.03 -11.42
CA ASP A 184 -7.91 1.08 -10.50
C ASP A 184 -6.46 1.59 -10.60
N ILE A 185 -5.53 0.81 -11.19
CA ILE A 185 -4.12 1.17 -11.37
C ILE A 185 -3.93 1.83 -12.74
N THR A 186 -3.51 3.10 -12.75
CA THR A 186 -3.39 3.90 -13.97
C THR A 186 -2.04 3.78 -14.65
N ILE A 187 -0.99 3.41 -13.91
CA ILE A 187 0.35 3.22 -14.46
C ILE A 187 0.47 1.88 -15.21
N PRO A 188 1.39 1.76 -16.19
CA PRO A 188 1.71 0.50 -16.84
C PRO A 188 2.17 -0.57 -15.85
N LEU A 189 1.78 -1.82 -16.10
CA LEU A 189 2.20 -2.98 -15.33
C LEU A 189 3.01 -3.92 -16.24
N ASP A 190 4.18 -4.35 -15.77
CA ASP A 190 5.06 -5.24 -16.55
C ASP A 190 4.76 -6.72 -16.27
N GLU A 191 4.57 -7.08 -15.01
CA GLU A 191 4.27 -8.44 -14.57
C GLU A 191 3.06 -8.44 -13.64
N ILE A 192 2.19 -9.44 -13.77
CA ILE A 192 1.02 -9.61 -12.89
C ILE A 192 1.00 -11.04 -12.36
N CYS A 193 1.08 -11.15 -11.03
CA CYS A 193 1.09 -12.41 -10.30
C CYS A 193 -0.15 -12.56 -9.41
N SER A 194 -0.69 -13.75 -9.33
CA SER A 194 -1.72 -14.12 -8.36
C SER A 194 -1.76 -15.63 -8.18
N ASP A 195 -2.46 -16.09 -7.14
CA ASP A 195 -2.64 -17.50 -6.87
C ASP A 195 -3.64 -18.17 -7.83
N LYS A 196 -3.81 -19.48 -7.68
CA LYS A 196 -4.77 -20.30 -8.47
C LYS A 196 -6.23 -19.90 -8.25
N GLY A 197 -6.55 -19.16 -7.18
CA GLY A 197 -7.89 -18.65 -6.91
C GLY A 197 -8.38 -17.67 -7.97
N PHE A 198 -7.46 -16.98 -8.62
CA PHE A 198 -7.73 -16.00 -9.69
C PHE A 198 -7.64 -16.60 -11.11
N ASP A 199 -7.35 -17.92 -11.25
CA ASP A 199 -7.22 -18.55 -12.56
C ASP A 199 -8.55 -18.62 -13.29
N SER A 200 -8.72 -17.78 -14.31
CA SER A 200 -9.81 -17.80 -15.25
C SER A 200 -9.34 -17.33 -16.63
N GLU A 201 -9.98 -17.80 -17.70
CA GLU A 201 -9.67 -17.35 -19.05
C GLU A 201 -9.86 -15.82 -19.19
N LYS A 202 -10.89 -15.27 -18.55
CA LYS A 202 -11.19 -13.83 -18.54
C LYS A 202 -10.04 -13.04 -17.92
N ASN A 203 -9.53 -13.47 -16.78
CA ASN A 203 -8.43 -12.79 -16.08
C ASN A 203 -7.11 -12.90 -16.86
N GLN A 204 -6.78 -14.09 -17.38
CA GLN A 204 -5.61 -14.32 -18.20
C GLN A 204 -5.62 -13.46 -19.47
N ARG A 205 -6.78 -13.43 -20.16
CA ARG A 205 -6.96 -12.56 -21.34
C ARG A 205 -6.76 -11.09 -21.00
N TYR A 206 -7.32 -10.63 -19.88
CA TYR A 206 -7.20 -9.26 -19.42
C TYR A 206 -5.72 -8.87 -19.21
N VAL A 207 -4.93 -9.71 -18.52
CA VAL A 207 -3.51 -9.48 -18.30
C VAL A 207 -2.75 -9.31 -19.62
N VAL A 208 -2.95 -10.25 -20.55
CA VAL A 208 -2.18 -10.29 -21.81
C VAL A 208 -2.64 -9.23 -22.80
N VAL A 209 -3.94 -9.04 -22.97
CA VAL A 209 -4.50 -8.19 -24.05
C VAL A 209 -4.68 -6.75 -23.59
N LYS A 210 -5.30 -6.54 -22.42
CA LYS A 210 -5.61 -5.18 -21.94
C LYS A 210 -4.41 -4.54 -21.24
N ARG A 211 -3.75 -5.25 -20.33
CA ARG A 211 -2.61 -4.70 -19.57
C ARG A 211 -1.30 -4.85 -20.32
N LYS A 212 -1.24 -5.71 -21.36
CA LYS A 212 -0.01 -6.03 -22.14
C LYS A 212 1.13 -6.49 -21.21
N ALA A 213 0.78 -7.14 -20.09
CA ALA A 213 1.70 -7.56 -19.06
C ALA A 213 2.03 -9.06 -19.19
N ARG A 214 3.17 -9.46 -18.61
CA ARG A 214 3.53 -10.88 -18.45
C ARG A 214 2.72 -11.49 -17.32
N SER A 215 2.00 -12.60 -17.61
CA SER A 215 1.17 -13.28 -16.63
C SER A 215 1.95 -14.30 -15.82
N PHE A 216 1.91 -14.14 -14.49
CA PHE A 216 2.29 -15.14 -13.49
C PHE A 216 1.09 -15.59 -12.66
N VAL A 217 -0.12 -15.53 -13.22
CA VAL A 217 -1.33 -16.11 -12.62
C VAL A 217 -1.20 -17.61 -12.69
N ASP A 218 -1.11 -18.29 -11.54
CA ASP A 218 -0.90 -19.73 -11.51
C ASP A 218 -2.12 -20.49 -12.02
N VAL A 219 -1.91 -21.46 -12.92
CA VAL A 219 -2.99 -22.18 -13.60
C VAL A 219 -3.28 -23.49 -12.88
N ARG A 220 -4.57 -23.78 -12.65
CA ARG A 220 -5.02 -25.03 -12.05
C ARG A 220 -4.84 -26.21 -13.02
N GLY A 221 -3.80 -27.00 -12.83
CA GLY A 221 -3.49 -28.17 -13.65
C GLY A 221 -3.29 -27.85 -15.13
N LYS A 222 -3.32 -28.87 -16.00
CA LYS A 222 -3.23 -28.70 -17.45
C LYS A 222 -4.57 -28.20 -18.02
N PRO A 223 -4.67 -26.98 -18.55
CA PRO A 223 -5.96 -26.44 -19.00
C PRO A 223 -6.45 -27.12 -20.28
N LYS A 224 -7.63 -27.74 -20.22
CA LYS A 224 -8.28 -28.35 -21.39
C LYS A 224 -8.83 -27.29 -22.35
N ARG A 225 -9.34 -26.17 -21.83
CA ARG A 225 -9.96 -25.07 -22.59
C ARG A 225 -9.31 -23.72 -22.22
N GLY A 226 -9.51 -22.70 -23.07
CA GLY A 226 -9.00 -21.34 -22.87
C GLY A 226 -7.62 -21.12 -23.54
N ARG A 227 -7.58 -20.15 -24.47
CA ARG A 227 -6.38 -19.78 -25.23
C ARG A 227 -5.28 -19.20 -24.31
N TYR A 228 -5.66 -18.25 -23.48
CA TYR A 228 -4.69 -17.51 -22.63
C TYR A 228 -4.22 -18.33 -21.43
N ARG A 229 -5.11 -19.17 -20.84
CA ARG A 229 -4.72 -20.15 -19.83
C ARG A 229 -3.71 -21.16 -20.38
N LYS A 230 -3.96 -21.71 -21.59
CA LYS A 230 -3.00 -22.61 -22.27
C LYS A 230 -1.68 -21.90 -22.56
N GLN A 231 -1.71 -20.64 -22.98
CA GLN A 231 -0.50 -19.85 -23.24
C GLN A 231 0.32 -19.66 -21.96
N THR A 232 -0.28 -19.24 -20.84
CA THR A 232 0.41 -19.08 -19.56
C THR A 232 0.96 -20.42 -19.05
N TYR A 233 0.18 -21.50 -19.17
CA TYR A 233 0.64 -22.85 -18.81
C TYR A 233 1.86 -23.28 -19.63
N ARG A 234 1.85 -23.10 -20.96
CA ARG A 234 2.99 -23.40 -21.83
C ARG A 234 4.24 -22.60 -21.44
N LYS A 235 4.10 -21.30 -21.20
CA LYS A 235 5.20 -20.44 -20.74
C LYS A 235 5.78 -20.92 -19.40
N LYS A 236 4.92 -21.37 -18.48
CA LYS A 236 5.36 -21.96 -17.22
C LYS A 236 6.17 -23.24 -17.44
N GLN A 237 5.78 -24.09 -18.41
CA GLN A 237 6.47 -25.34 -18.69
C GLN A 237 7.78 -25.16 -19.47
N GLN A 238 7.90 -24.08 -20.24
CA GLN A 238 9.13 -23.79 -21.02
C GLN A 238 10.33 -23.47 -20.15
N ASP A 239 10.12 -22.80 -19.01
CA ASP A 239 11.15 -22.49 -18.03
C ASP A 239 10.53 -22.55 -16.63
N LEU A 240 10.38 -23.76 -16.13
CA LEU A 240 9.68 -24.02 -14.87
C LEU A 240 10.41 -23.45 -13.67
N ASP A 241 11.74 -23.51 -13.65
CA ASP A 241 12.54 -23.08 -12.52
C ASP A 241 12.55 -21.55 -12.41
N GLN A 242 12.77 -20.84 -13.51
CA GLN A 242 12.70 -19.37 -13.55
C GLN A 242 11.28 -18.88 -13.20
N TRP A 243 10.25 -19.54 -13.75
CA TRP A 243 8.85 -19.18 -13.46
C TRP A 243 8.53 -19.37 -11.98
N ASN A 244 8.90 -20.54 -11.39
CA ASN A 244 8.65 -20.84 -9.99
C ASN A 244 9.43 -19.91 -9.06
N SER A 245 10.69 -19.61 -9.38
CA SER A 245 11.53 -18.69 -8.61
C SER A 245 10.90 -17.28 -8.58
N ARG A 246 10.51 -16.73 -9.74
CA ARG A 246 9.88 -15.42 -9.82
C ARG A 246 8.50 -15.40 -9.15
N TYR A 247 7.69 -16.41 -9.39
CA TYR A 247 6.38 -16.58 -8.76
C TYR A 247 6.49 -16.62 -7.23
N LYS A 248 7.40 -17.43 -6.68
CA LYS A 248 7.63 -17.55 -5.23
C LYS A 248 8.11 -16.22 -4.64
N GLN A 249 9.04 -15.54 -5.30
CA GLN A 249 9.50 -14.22 -4.88
C GLN A 249 8.35 -13.23 -4.76
N MET A 250 7.50 -13.12 -5.78
CA MET A 250 6.36 -12.22 -5.80
C MET A 250 5.33 -12.59 -4.72
N ARG A 251 5.03 -13.87 -4.55
CA ARG A 251 4.09 -14.35 -3.51
C ARG A 251 4.59 -14.05 -2.10
N ASN A 252 5.86 -14.29 -1.81
CA ASN A 252 6.46 -13.99 -0.51
C ASN A 252 6.34 -12.48 -0.18
N CYS A 253 6.49 -11.60 -1.17
CA CYS A 253 6.35 -10.16 -0.97
C CYS A 253 4.94 -9.77 -0.52
N ILE A 254 3.88 -10.33 -1.15
CA ILE A 254 2.51 -9.97 -0.75
C ILE A 254 2.11 -10.59 0.59
N GLU A 255 2.56 -11.80 0.90
CA GLU A 255 2.34 -12.44 2.20
C GLU A 255 3.01 -11.63 3.32
N SER A 256 4.26 -11.20 3.11
CA SER A 256 4.98 -10.31 4.02
C SER A 256 4.26 -8.97 4.19
N LYS A 257 3.75 -8.38 3.10
CA LYS A 257 3.00 -7.12 3.18
C LYS A 257 1.67 -7.28 3.91
N ASN A 258 0.93 -8.37 3.66
CA ASN A 258 -0.29 -8.71 4.38
C ASN A 258 -0.05 -8.81 5.89
N SER A 259 1.03 -9.50 6.28
CA SER A 259 1.46 -9.61 7.69
C SER A 259 1.85 -8.25 8.27
N SER A 260 2.66 -7.47 7.54
CA SER A 260 3.09 -6.13 7.97
C SER A 260 1.92 -5.18 8.19
N VAL A 261 0.91 -5.18 7.32
CA VAL A 261 -0.31 -4.36 7.49
C VAL A 261 -1.08 -4.78 8.74
N LYS A 262 -1.26 -6.09 8.97
CA LYS A 262 -1.93 -6.59 10.19
C LYS A 262 -1.16 -6.27 11.45
N HIS A 263 0.15 -6.43 11.43
CA HIS A 263 0.99 -6.12 12.60
C HIS A 263 0.96 -4.62 12.92
N ARG A 264 1.05 -3.76 11.89
CA ARG A 264 1.11 -2.31 12.07
C ARG A 264 -0.22 -1.69 12.49
N PHE A 265 -1.32 -2.12 11.89
CA PHE A 265 -2.63 -1.50 12.09
C PHE A 265 -3.61 -2.36 12.89
N GLY A 266 -3.16 -3.52 13.36
CA GLY A 266 -4.00 -4.51 14.00
C GLY A 266 -4.81 -5.35 13.00
N ASP A 267 -5.22 -6.51 13.43
CA ASP A 267 -6.03 -7.48 12.66
C ASP A 267 -7.54 -7.22 12.75
N PHE A 268 -7.95 -6.25 13.58
CA PHE A 268 -9.34 -5.82 13.73
C PHE A 268 -9.62 -4.56 12.93
N ILE A 269 -10.76 -4.53 12.19
CA ILE A 269 -11.23 -3.35 11.48
C ILE A 269 -12.50 -2.79 12.13
N PRO A 270 -12.47 -1.55 12.64
CA PRO A 270 -13.65 -0.93 13.23
C PRO A 270 -14.68 -0.56 12.16
N GLY A 271 -15.93 -0.43 12.58
CA GLY A 271 -17.03 0.04 11.73
C GLY A 271 -18.25 -0.88 11.76
N LYS A 272 -19.43 -0.28 11.93
CA LYS A 272 -20.71 -1.01 11.99
C LYS A 272 -21.13 -1.57 10.61
N ASN A 273 -20.74 -0.91 9.52
CA ASN A 273 -21.12 -1.29 8.16
C ASN A 273 -19.89 -1.34 7.24
N ILE A 274 -20.06 -1.93 6.06
CA ILE A 274 -19.02 -2.11 5.06
C ILE A 274 -18.40 -0.79 4.58
N TYR A 275 -19.20 0.28 4.46
CA TYR A 275 -18.72 1.59 4.01
C TYR A 275 -17.75 2.22 5.03
N ASN A 276 -18.06 2.12 6.31
CA ASN A 276 -17.18 2.62 7.36
C ASN A 276 -15.89 1.78 7.43
N ARG A 277 -15.98 0.45 7.32
CA ARG A 277 -14.78 -0.42 7.26
C ARG A 277 -13.89 -0.08 6.07
N GLN A 278 -14.47 0.20 4.91
CA GLN A 278 -13.71 0.64 3.73
C GLN A 278 -13.00 1.98 3.95
N ARG A 279 -13.57 2.92 4.69
CA ARG A 279 -12.91 4.19 5.05
C ARG A 279 -11.71 3.96 5.97
N TYR A 280 -11.87 3.16 7.02
CA TYR A 280 -10.75 2.78 7.89
C TYR A 280 -9.65 2.07 7.11
N LEU A 281 -10.03 1.10 6.27
CA LEU A 281 -9.08 0.42 5.39
C LEU A 281 -8.31 1.42 4.51
N ALA A 282 -9.01 2.35 3.90
CA ALA A 282 -8.40 3.33 3.00
C ALA A 282 -7.37 4.23 3.71
N ILE A 283 -7.65 4.68 4.94
CA ILE A 283 -6.67 5.42 5.76
C ILE A 283 -5.46 4.53 6.09
N ARG A 284 -5.67 3.27 6.48
CA ARG A 284 -4.57 2.33 6.77
C ARG A 284 -3.68 2.09 5.56
N ILE A 285 -4.29 1.92 4.38
CA ILE A 285 -3.55 1.75 3.11
C ILE A 285 -2.77 3.01 2.76
N PHE A 286 -3.39 4.18 2.89
CA PHE A 286 -2.71 5.46 2.66
C PHE A 286 -1.53 5.64 3.62
N ALA A 287 -1.73 5.42 4.91
CA ALA A 287 -0.66 5.47 5.91
C ALA A 287 0.44 4.42 5.64
N ALA A 288 0.08 3.17 5.25
CA ALA A 288 1.05 2.14 4.89
C ALA A 288 1.93 2.55 3.71
N ASN A 289 1.36 3.22 2.71
CA ASN A 289 2.11 3.71 1.55
C ASN A 289 3.00 4.89 1.93
N LEU A 290 2.54 5.85 2.72
CA LEU A 290 3.41 6.92 3.25
C LEU A 290 4.61 6.35 3.99
N LEU A 291 4.41 5.33 4.84
CA LEU A 291 5.49 4.64 5.54
C LEU A 291 6.45 3.91 4.60
N THR A 292 5.94 3.33 3.53
CA THR A 292 6.76 2.63 2.53
C THR A 292 7.62 3.63 1.75
N ILE A 293 7.04 4.76 1.33
CA ILE A 293 7.74 5.86 0.66
C ILE A 293 8.82 6.45 1.56
N GLY A 294 8.50 6.74 2.83
CA GLY A 294 9.46 7.29 3.79
C GLY A 294 10.62 6.35 4.14
N LYS A 295 10.44 5.03 3.98
CA LYS A 295 11.49 4.02 4.18
C LYS A 295 12.34 3.78 2.93
N SER A 296 11.78 4.01 1.74
CA SER A 296 12.55 3.88 0.51
C SER A 296 13.66 4.92 0.58
N ARG A 297 14.90 4.45 0.87
CA ARG A 297 16.13 5.24 0.89
C ARG A 297 16.51 5.73 -0.52
N ASN A 298 15.52 6.07 -1.33
CA ASN A 298 15.80 6.71 -2.60
C ASN A 298 15.88 8.21 -2.31
N PRO A 299 17.09 8.76 -2.04
CA PRO A 299 17.25 10.19 -1.75
C PRO A 299 16.71 11.03 -2.92
N LEU A 300 16.61 10.45 -4.11
CA LEU A 300 16.00 11.09 -5.27
C LEU A 300 14.51 11.39 -5.06
N PHE A 301 13.75 10.52 -4.40
CA PHE A 301 12.35 10.81 -4.12
C PHE A 301 12.23 12.08 -3.25
N LEU A 302 13.07 12.23 -2.23
CA LEU A 302 13.14 13.43 -1.37
C LEU A 302 13.84 14.60 -2.04
N ILE A 303 14.93 14.38 -2.77
CA ILE A 303 15.67 15.42 -3.51
C ILE A 303 14.80 15.98 -4.65
N PHE A 304 14.08 15.12 -5.37
CA PHE A 304 13.04 15.53 -6.32
C PHE A 304 12.02 16.47 -5.65
N PHE A 305 11.68 16.21 -4.41
CA PHE A 305 10.72 16.99 -3.64
C PHE A 305 11.28 18.37 -3.20
N ILE A 306 12.57 18.48 -2.95
CA ILE A 306 13.20 19.72 -2.47
C ILE A 306 13.54 20.65 -3.65
N ILE A 307 13.99 20.10 -4.78
CA ILE A 307 14.47 20.89 -5.91
C ILE A 307 13.35 21.71 -6.58
N GLU A 308 12.12 21.19 -6.71
CA GLU A 308 11.02 21.94 -7.34
C GLU A 308 10.52 23.13 -6.52
N ASP A 309 10.65 23.11 -5.18
CA ASP A 309 10.26 24.27 -4.35
C ASP A 309 11.29 25.44 -4.43
N PHE A 310 12.51 25.19 -4.95
CA PHE A 310 13.60 26.17 -4.99
C PHE A 310 14.03 26.64 -6.39
N TYR A 311 13.59 25.98 -7.47
CA TYR A 311 14.08 26.27 -8.83
C TYR A 311 12.97 26.48 -9.85
N THR A 312 13.25 27.33 -10.86
CA THR A 312 12.32 27.57 -11.98
C THR A 312 12.12 26.31 -12.83
N PRO A 313 10.97 26.17 -13.55
CA PRO A 313 10.64 24.95 -14.32
C PRO A 313 11.67 24.52 -15.37
N CYS A 314 12.53 25.42 -15.80
CA CYS A 314 13.57 25.13 -16.80
C CYS A 314 14.82 24.50 -16.15
N LEU A 315 15.25 25.00 -15.00
CA LEU A 315 16.37 24.45 -14.21
C LEU A 315 16.02 23.09 -13.58
N THR A 316 14.77 22.89 -13.18
CA THR A 316 14.28 21.59 -12.71
C THR A 316 14.40 20.50 -13.76
N LYS A 317 14.05 20.75 -15.02
CA LYS A 317 14.21 19.76 -16.11
C LYS A 317 15.67 19.39 -16.38
N LEU A 318 16.57 20.35 -16.31
CA LEU A 318 18.00 20.11 -16.50
C LEU A 318 18.61 19.31 -15.34
N LEU A 319 18.29 19.65 -14.10
CA LEU A 319 18.70 18.92 -12.90
C LEU A 319 18.11 17.49 -12.89
N TYR A 320 16.88 17.32 -13.36
CA TYR A 320 16.26 16.01 -13.55
C TYR A 320 17.05 15.12 -14.51
N SER A 321 17.45 15.65 -15.65
CA SER A 321 18.25 14.92 -16.63
C SER A 321 19.60 14.49 -16.05
N ILE A 322 20.29 15.38 -15.36
CA ILE A 322 21.60 15.12 -14.74
C ILE A 322 21.49 14.08 -13.62
N ILE A 323 20.55 14.23 -12.72
CA ILE A 323 20.33 13.31 -11.61
C ILE A 323 19.93 11.93 -12.11
N TYR A 324 19.05 11.85 -13.12
CA TYR A 324 18.65 10.59 -13.73
C TYR A 324 19.83 9.88 -14.42
N THR A 325 20.70 10.62 -15.08
CA THR A 325 21.90 10.08 -15.75
C THR A 325 22.90 9.53 -14.72
N ILE A 326 23.19 10.28 -13.65
CA ILE A 326 24.11 9.84 -12.59
C ILE A 326 23.59 8.59 -11.87
N PHE A 327 22.28 8.51 -11.67
CA PHE A 327 21.68 7.38 -10.96
C PHE A 327 21.57 6.12 -11.81
N SER A 328 21.24 6.29 -13.08
CA SER A 328 21.25 5.20 -14.06
C SER A 328 22.65 4.61 -14.19
N TYR A 329 23.69 5.46 -14.18
CA TYR A 329 25.08 5.02 -14.17
C TYR A 329 25.47 4.26 -12.90
N LYS A 330 25.07 4.74 -11.71
CA LYS A 330 25.33 4.04 -10.44
C LYS A 330 24.60 2.69 -10.34
N ILE A 331 23.36 2.59 -10.84
CA ILE A 331 22.62 1.31 -10.90
C ILE A 331 23.32 0.33 -11.87
N ALA A 332 23.76 0.81 -13.03
CA ALA A 332 24.48 0.00 -14.01
C ALA A 332 25.82 -0.53 -13.42
N GLN A 333 26.55 0.32 -12.72
CA GLN A 333 27.78 -0.08 -12.01
C GLN A 333 27.51 -1.13 -10.91
N LYS A 334 26.44 -0.93 -10.12
CA LYS A 334 26.07 -1.89 -9.05
C LYS A 334 25.65 -3.25 -9.60
N LYS A 335 24.94 -3.27 -10.76
CA LYS A 335 24.60 -4.50 -11.48
C LYS A 335 25.84 -5.17 -12.08
N LYS A 336 26.81 -4.41 -12.59
CA LYS A 336 28.09 -4.91 -13.12
C LYS A 336 28.94 -5.54 -12.02
N MET A 337 29.03 -4.90 -10.84
CA MET A 337 29.75 -5.43 -9.68
C MET A 337 29.10 -6.73 -9.14
N LYS A 338 27.77 -6.81 -9.11
CA LYS A 338 27.06 -8.01 -8.68
C LYS A 338 27.31 -9.19 -9.64
N ARG A 339 27.28 -8.95 -10.96
CA ARG A 339 27.63 -9.98 -11.96
C ARG A 339 29.08 -10.47 -11.85
N VAL A 340 30.03 -9.58 -11.56
CA VAL A 340 31.43 -9.95 -11.33
C VAL A 340 31.60 -10.76 -10.05
N GLY A 341 30.87 -10.43 -8.99
CA GLY A 341 30.84 -11.20 -7.74
C GLY A 341 30.27 -12.61 -7.90
N ASP A 342 29.18 -12.74 -8.69
CA ASP A 342 28.55 -14.03 -8.96
C ASP A 342 29.45 -14.92 -9.86
N VAL A 343 30.16 -14.34 -10.83
CA VAL A 343 31.13 -15.06 -11.68
C VAL A 343 32.36 -15.52 -10.86
N ARG A 344 32.83 -14.74 -9.88
CA ARG A 344 33.91 -15.16 -8.96
C ARG A 344 33.48 -16.34 -8.08
N ARG A 345 32.31 -16.29 -7.46
CA ARG A 345 31.76 -17.38 -6.65
C ARG A 345 31.57 -18.68 -7.46
N ALA A 346 31.12 -18.58 -8.71
CA ALA A 346 30.95 -19.73 -9.60
C ALA A 346 32.31 -20.34 -10.01
N ARG A 347 33.41 -19.56 -10.09
CA ARG A 347 34.75 -20.07 -10.34
C ARG A 347 35.36 -20.75 -9.11
N ASP A 348 35.08 -20.23 -7.93
CA ASP A 348 35.62 -20.79 -6.68
C ASP A 348 34.92 -22.12 -6.29
N SER A 349 33.60 -22.26 -6.63
CA SER A 349 32.85 -23.51 -6.45
C SER A 349 33.25 -24.65 -7.44
N ASN A 350 33.89 -24.33 -8.56
CA ASN A 350 34.40 -25.33 -9.52
C ASN A 350 35.87 -25.71 -9.25
N ARG A 351 36.51 -25.18 -8.21
CA ARG A 351 37.88 -25.51 -7.80
C ARG A 351 37.98 -26.30 -6.48
N SER A 352 36.85 -26.52 -5.82
CA SER A 352 36.67 -27.42 -4.70
C SER A 352 36.02 -28.73 -5.16
#